data_c8ca0b54e61efce9ad03b1ce796f2646
#
_entry.id   c8ca0b54e61efce9ad03b1ce796f2646
#
_cell.length_a   1.000
_cell.length_b   1.000
_cell.length_c   1.000
_cell.angle_alpha   90.00
_cell.angle_beta   90.00
_cell.angle_gamma   90.00
#
_symmetry.space_group_name_H-M   'P 1'
#
loop_
_entity.id
_entity.type
_entity.pdbx_description
1 polymer ?
#
loop_
_entity_poly.entity_id
_entity_poly.type
_entity_poly.pdbx_seq_one_letter_code
_entity_poly.pdbx_strand_id
1 'polypeptide(L)'
;MDFWHDAAAQKRWLRRFALLTGVLLLPVLVLAVFARPSADDFIYAARTHAAVQQYGLDLPRLLRAAWDTNVYYYENWQGLYVSGFTLAFQPAIFGNRYYGATLVCVLLPLFFCLYGLARCVVLRLDPAQRRLPWALALLLTFAFIEGMPAPVEGLYWFNGAMNYLPYFSLAVLNAGLAFALCFADKLPTRRKFFYAAAGCVCSLAIGGGHQVAGLLNVLVLLLAAALCAVRRRNFWQVPALAAAMAGLLLNVLAPGTQVRTAGFAGAGFAEAVVKSFILAAMEWIRWLDVPLRKNVALLVLPLLHLTRSAVLSDRVFRHPWLGAAVTFVLMWAMIFLPSYTMGGIGAGRLLNVVWM
;
A
#
# COMPACT_ATOMS: atom_id res chain seq x y z
N MET A 1 -18.51 -25.80 23.17
CA MET A 1 -17.23 -26.20 22.53
C MET A 1 -16.61 -24.96 21.91
N ASP A 2 -15.51 -24.49 22.49
CA ASP A 2 -14.83 -23.30 22.00
C ASP A 2 -14.11 -23.62 20.70
N PHE A 3 -14.76 -23.33 19.58
CA PHE A 3 -14.21 -23.45 18.23
C PHE A 3 -12.79 -22.85 18.12
N TRP A 4 -12.47 -21.86 18.94
CA TRP A 4 -11.20 -21.13 18.97
C TRP A 4 -10.05 -21.92 19.57
N HIS A 5 -10.33 -22.90 20.40
CA HIS A 5 -9.33 -23.78 21.00
C HIS A 5 -9.13 -25.09 20.20
N ASP A 6 -10.03 -25.38 19.22
CA ASP A 6 -9.85 -26.52 18.30
C ASP A 6 -9.01 -26.13 17.07
N ALA A 7 -7.71 -26.46 17.12
CA ALA A 7 -6.77 -26.20 16.01
C ALA A 7 -7.17 -26.89 14.69
N ALA A 8 -7.90 -28.02 14.76
CA ALA A 8 -8.36 -28.73 13.57
C ALA A 8 -9.57 -28.03 12.93
N ALA A 9 -10.50 -27.53 13.74
CA ALA A 9 -11.64 -26.73 13.28
C ALA A 9 -11.16 -25.42 12.63
N GLN A 10 -10.21 -24.70 13.25
CA GLN A 10 -9.60 -23.50 12.67
C GLN A 10 -8.94 -23.79 11.32
N LYS A 11 -8.20 -24.90 11.20
CA LYS A 11 -7.56 -25.29 9.93
C LYS A 11 -8.58 -25.58 8.84
N ARG A 12 -9.67 -26.32 9.16
CA ARG A 12 -10.75 -26.61 8.21
C ARG A 12 -11.43 -25.32 7.74
N TRP A 13 -11.75 -24.44 8.69
CA TRP A 13 -12.38 -23.17 8.39
C TRP A 13 -11.52 -22.29 7.51
N LEU A 14 -10.23 -22.10 7.86
CA LEU A 14 -9.29 -21.31 7.07
C LEU A 14 -9.14 -21.85 5.64
N ARG A 15 -9.10 -23.19 5.48
CA ARG A 15 -9.07 -23.81 4.14
C ARG A 15 -10.34 -23.50 3.34
N ARG A 16 -11.52 -23.60 3.94
CA ARG A 16 -12.80 -23.28 3.28
C ARG A 16 -12.85 -21.79 2.89
N PHE A 17 -12.44 -20.93 3.81
CA PHE A 17 -12.38 -19.49 3.56
C PHE A 17 -11.40 -19.16 2.42
N ALA A 18 -10.21 -19.74 2.41
CA ALA A 18 -9.23 -19.54 1.35
C ALA A 18 -9.75 -20.03 -0.01
N LEU A 19 -10.43 -21.19 -0.05
CA LEU A 19 -11.06 -21.70 -1.27
C LEU A 19 -12.17 -20.76 -1.77
N LEU A 20 -13.05 -20.31 -0.88
CA LEU A 20 -14.11 -19.35 -1.22
C LEU A 20 -13.53 -18.05 -1.76
N THR A 21 -12.56 -17.46 -1.08
CA THR A 21 -11.87 -16.23 -1.53
C THR A 21 -11.19 -16.46 -2.89
N GLY A 22 -10.54 -17.60 -3.09
CA GLY A 22 -9.93 -17.96 -4.37
C GLY A 22 -10.96 -18.03 -5.51
N VAL A 23 -12.12 -18.65 -5.27
CA VAL A 23 -13.22 -18.71 -6.25
C VAL A 23 -13.77 -17.31 -6.54
N LEU A 24 -13.95 -16.49 -5.52
CA LEU A 24 -14.44 -15.10 -5.70
C LEU A 24 -13.44 -14.21 -6.44
N LEU A 25 -12.14 -14.49 -6.37
CA LEU A 25 -11.10 -13.79 -7.11
C LEU A 25 -10.90 -14.31 -8.54
N LEU A 26 -11.50 -15.45 -8.92
CA LEU A 26 -11.38 -15.99 -10.30
C LEU A 26 -11.75 -14.99 -11.40
N PRO A 27 -12.85 -14.23 -11.32
CA PRO A 27 -13.18 -13.22 -12.33
C PRO A 27 -12.08 -12.18 -12.51
N VAL A 28 -11.45 -11.73 -11.40
CA VAL A 28 -10.35 -10.77 -11.41
C VAL A 28 -9.14 -11.35 -12.14
N LEU A 29 -8.80 -12.63 -11.89
CA LEU A 29 -7.70 -13.33 -12.58
C LEU A 29 -8.00 -13.54 -14.06
N VAL A 30 -9.23 -13.91 -14.41
CA VAL A 30 -9.64 -14.11 -15.81
C VAL A 30 -9.55 -12.79 -16.60
N LEU A 31 -10.00 -11.68 -16.02
CA LEU A 31 -9.93 -10.36 -16.66
C LEU A 31 -8.49 -9.93 -16.95
N ALA A 32 -7.52 -10.35 -16.14
CA ALA A 32 -6.11 -10.03 -16.39
C ALA A 32 -5.57 -10.57 -17.73
N VAL A 33 -6.13 -11.68 -18.22
CA VAL A 33 -5.75 -12.26 -19.53
C VAL A 33 -6.07 -11.30 -20.70
N PHE A 34 -7.10 -10.47 -20.53
CA PHE A 34 -7.53 -9.48 -21.52
C PHE A 34 -6.85 -8.12 -21.37
N ALA A 35 -6.11 -7.90 -20.29
CA ALA A 35 -5.38 -6.65 -20.09
C ALA A 35 -4.32 -6.42 -21.17
N ARG A 36 -4.15 -5.17 -21.61
CA ARG A 36 -3.20 -4.76 -22.65
C ARG A 36 -2.52 -3.46 -22.25
N PRO A 37 -1.28 -3.24 -22.71
CA PRO A 37 -0.57 -1.97 -22.49
C PRO A 37 -1.37 -0.80 -23.05
N SER A 38 -1.34 0.32 -22.34
CA SER A 38 -2.02 1.54 -22.76
C SER A 38 -1.30 2.79 -22.24
N ALA A 39 -1.53 3.91 -22.91
CA ALA A 39 -1.06 5.23 -22.51
C ALA A 39 0.43 5.25 -22.08
N ASP A 40 0.70 5.63 -20.82
CA ASP A 40 2.04 5.81 -20.27
C ASP A 40 2.89 4.53 -20.26
N ASP A 41 2.28 3.34 -20.37
CA ASP A 41 3.03 2.08 -20.43
C ASP A 41 4.03 2.05 -21.57
N PHE A 42 3.64 2.59 -22.74
CA PHE A 42 4.52 2.64 -23.92
C PHE A 42 5.69 3.60 -23.73
N ILE A 43 5.45 4.70 -23.01
CA ILE A 43 6.45 5.74 -22.81
C ILE A 43 7.51 5.27 -21.82
N TYR A 44 7.12 4.73 -20.68
CA TYR A 44 8.06 4.24 -19.67
C TYR A 44 8.84 3.00 -20.12
N ALA A 45 8.21 2.13 -20.91
CA ALA A 45 8.85 0.90 -21.39
C ALA A 45 9.64 1.07 -22.70
N ALA A 46 9.63 2.22 -23.34
CA ALA A 46 10.20 2.40 -24.68
C ALA A 46 11.66 1.92 -24.78
N ARG A 47 12.52 2.34 -23.84
CA ARG A 47 13.95 1.97 -23.84
C ARG A 47 14.18 0.49 -23.50
N THR A 48 13.46 -0.04 -22.54
CA THR A 48 13.58 -1.46 -22.15
C THR A 48 13.01 -2.37 -23.22
N HIS A 49 11.90 -1.99 -23.86
CA HIS A 49 11.36 -2.71 -25.01
C HIS A 49 12.37 -2.74 -26.17
N ALA A 50 12.96 -1.60 -26.53
CA ALA A 50 13.99 -1.53 -27.56
C ALA A 50 15.20 -2.41 -27.23
N ALA A 51 15.64 -2.41 -25.95
CA ALA A 51 16.74 -3.27 -25.51
C ALA A 51 16.41 -4.75 -25.66
N VAL A 52 15.17 -5.18 -25.30
CA VAL A 52 14.73 -6.58 -25.48
C VAL A 52 14.68 -6.95 -26.97
N GLN A 53 14.17 -6.07 -27.84
CA GLN A 53 14.08 -6.32 -29.28
C GLN A 53 15.47 -6.45 -29.93
N GLN A 54 16.44 -5.63 -29.49
CA GLN A 54 17.76 -5.61 -30.11
C GLN A 54 18.71 -6.66 -29.54
N TYR A 55 18.64 -6.96 -28.23
CA TYR A 55 19.63 -7.77 -27.53
C TYR A 55 19.05 -9.00 -26.83
N GLY A 56 17.71 -9.23 -26.92
CA GLY A 56 17.04 -10.28 -26.18
C GLY A 56 17.05 -10.03 -24.67
N LEU A 57 17.22 -11.09 -23.88
CA LEU A 57 17.25 -11.03 -22.41
C LEU A 57 18.64 -10.71 -21.85
N ASP A 58 19.29 -9.68 -22.37
CA ASP A 58 20.55 -9.15 -21.82
C ASP A 58 20.24 -8.30 -20.56
N LEU A 59 20.35 -8.92 -19.37
CA LEU A 59 20.00 -8.28 -18.10
C LEU A 59 20.78 -6.99 -17.81
N PRO A 60 22.11 -6.91 -18.00
CA PRO A 60 22.84 -5.66 -17.82
C PRO A 60 22.31 -4.50 -18.67
N ARG A 61 22.06 -4.75 -19.96
CA ARG A 61 21.51 -3.74 -20.87
C ARG A 61 20.10 -3.34 -20.51
N LEU A 62 19.27 -4.29 -20.10
CA LEU A 62 17.91 -4.05 -19.66
C LEU A 62 17.86 -3.19 -18.39
N LEU A 63 18.71 -3.50 -17.40
CA LEU A 63 18.84 -2.70 -16.18
C LEU A 63 19.35 -1.27 -16.49
N ARG A 64 20.29 -1.14 -17.43
CA ARG A 64 20.77 0.16 -17.88
C ARG A 64 19.66 0.97 -18.55
N ALA A 65 18.89 0.37 -19.46
CA ALA A 65 17.77 1.03 -20.13
C ALA A 65 16.70 1.51 -19.15
N ALA A 66 16.40 0.69 -18.11
CA ALA A 66 15.48 1.05 -17.05
C ALA A 66 16.01 2.21 -16.19
N TRP A 67 17.32 2.18 -15.87
CA TRP A 67 17.97 3.26 -15.15
C TRP A 67 17.94 4.58 -15.93
N ASP A 68 18.29 4.55 -17.21
CA ASP A 68 18.26 5.72 -18.08
C ASP A 68 16.84 6.30 -18.25
N THR A 69 15.82 5.44 -18.24
CA THR A 69 14.41 5.85 -18.18
C THR A 69 14.12 6.56 -16.87
N ASN A 70 14.54 5.96 -15.74
CA ASN A 70 14.30 6.52 -14.42
C ASN A 70 14.95 7.90 -14.25
N VAL A 71 16.23 8.06 -14.65
CA VAL A 71 16.95 9.34 -14.59
C VAL A 71 16.23 10.38 -15.43
N TYR A 72 15.86 10.05 -16.67
CA TYR A 72 15.14 10.96 -17.55
C TYR A 72 13.85 11.50 -16.92
N TYR A 73 13.01 10.62 -16.33
CA TYR A 73 11.75 11.05 -15.71
C TYR A 73 11.97 11.79 -14.40
N TYR A 74 12.98 11.43 -13.61
CA TYR A 74 13.35 12.15 -12.40
C TYR A 74 13.73 13.60 -12.65
N GLU A 75 14.45 13.85 -13.74
CA GLU A 75 14.90 15.19 -14.12
C GLU A 75 13.80 16.01 -14.82
N ASN A 76 12.98 15.37 -15.66
CA ASN A 76 12.15 16.09 -16.64
C ASN A 76 10.64 15.99 -16.40
N TRP A 77 10.15 15.13 -15.48
CA TRP A 77 8.72 14.92 -15.34
C TRP A 77 8.21 14.74 -13.90
N GLN A 78 8.83 13.89 -13.10
CA GLN A 78 8.38 13.62 -11.74
C GLN A 78 9.50 12.99 -10.90
N GLY A 79 9.58 13.36 -9.62
CA GLY A 79 10.63 12.95 -8.68
C GLY A 79 10.57 11.49 -8.18
N LEU A 80 9.94 10.60 -8.91
CA LEU A 80 9.70 9.21 -8.51
C LEU A 80 10.93 8.33 -8.83
N TYR A 81 11.98 8.44 -8.02
CA TYR A 81 13.28 7.80 -8.25
C TYR A 81 13.29 6.26 -8.10
N VAL A 82 12.20 5.64 -7.61
CA VAL A 82 12.03 4.19 -7.58
C VAL A 82 10.99 3.74 -8.61
N SER A 83 9.84 4.43 -8.68
CA SER A 83 8.77 3.96 -9.56
C SER A 83 9.12 4.15 -11.03
N GLY A 84 9.86 5.20 -11.41
CA GLY A 84 10.34 5.35 -12.79
C GLY A 84 11.17 4.16 -13.29
N PHE A 85 11.98 3.58 -12.39
CA PHE A 85 12.73 2.36 -12.68
C PHE A 85 11.81 1.14 -12.80
N THR A 86 10.85 0.96 -11.87
CA THR A 86 9.94 -0.21 -11.89
C THR A 86 8.97 -0.17 -13.05
N LEU A 87 8.50 1.03 -13.45
CA LEU A 87 7.59 1.23 -14.57
C LEU A 87 8.23 0.87 -15.93
N ALA A 88 9.54 0.95 -16.05
CA ALA A 88 10.26 0.52 -17.24
C ALA A 88 10.18 -0.99 -17.49
N PHE A 89 9.81 -1.80 -16.49
CA PHE A 89 9.73 -3.26 -16.57
C PHE A 89 8.30 -3.77 -16.77
N GLN A 90 7.43 -3.05 -17.46
CA GLN A 90 6.11 -3.57 -17.74
C GLN A 90 6.18 -4.92 -18.49
N PRO A 91 5.33 -5.90 -18.14
CA PRO A 91 5.49 -7.27 -18.65
C PRO A 91 5.40 -7.43 -20.17
N ALA A 92 4.72 -6.51 -20.87
CA ALA A 92 4.60 -6.59 -22.33
C ALA A 92 5.91 -6.27 -23.09
N ILE A 93 6.97 -5.80 -22.42
CA ILE A 93 8.30 -5.69 -23.05
C ILE A 93 8.80 -7.05 -23.55
N PHE A 94 8.35 -8.15 -22.93
CA PHE A 94 8.64 -9.53 -23.30
C PHE A 94 7.58 -10.14 -24.24
N GLY A 95 6.52 -9.40 -24.56
CA GLY A 95 5.41 -9.79 -25.42
C GLY A 95 4.04 -9.49 -24.79
N ASN A 96 3.09 -9.05 -25.58
CA ASN A 96 1.77 -8.61 -25.13
C ASN A 96 1.00 -9.66 -24.31
N ARG A 97 1.22 -10.95 -24.55
CA ARG A 97 0.61 -12.05 -23.79
C ARG A 97 0.98 -12.06 -22.31
N TYR A 98 2.10 -11.46 -21.94
CA TYR A 98 2.57 -11.42 -20.54
C TYR A 98 2.03 -10.23 -19.77
N TYR A 99 1.33 -9.31 -20.41
CA TYR A 99 0.87 -8.08 -19.76
C TYR A 99 -0.04 -8.34 -18.55
N GLY A 100 -0.86 -9.39 -18.60
CA GLY A 100 -1.70 -9.82 -17.47
C GLY A 100 -0.94 -10.16 -16.18
N ALA A 101 0.39 -10.38 -16.25
CA ALA A 101 1.24 -10.54 -15.07
C ALA A 101 1.25 -9.27 -14.17
N THR A 102 0.81 -8.11 -14.69
CA THR A 102 0.56 -6.88 -13.91
C THR A 102 -0.22 -7.19 -12.64
N LEU A 103 -1.31 -7.95 -12.74
CA LEU A 103 -2.13 -8.30 -11.59
C LEU A 103 -1.33 -9.05 -10.52
N VAL A 104 -0.48 -9.98 -10.91
CA VAL A 104 0.37 -10.75 -9.99
C VAL A 104 1.40 -9.83 -9.33
N CYS A 105 2.00 -8.91 -10.10
CA CYS A 105 2.99 -7.94 -9.60
C CYS A 105 2.42 -7.02 -8.51
N VAL A 106 1.12 -6.75 -8.51
CA VAL A 106 0.50 -5.88 -7.49
C VAL A 106 -0.17 -6.66 -6.36
N LEU A 107 -0.82 -7.81 -6.65
CA LEU A 107 -1.53 -8.58 -5.63
C LEU A 107 -0.61 -9.33 -4.68
N LEU A 108 0.50 -9.88 -5.18
CA LEU A 108 1.42 -10.60 -4.29
C LEU A 108 2.07 -9.69 -3.25
N PRO A 109 2.64 -8.52 -3.61
CA PRO A 109 3.13 -7.57 -2.60
C PRO A 109 2.04 -7.13 -1.62
N LEU A 110 0.84 -6.80 -2.11
CA LEU A 110 -0.28 -6.42 -1.25
C LEU A 110 -0.60 -7.50 -0.22
N PHE A 111 -0.79 -8.74 -0.68
CA PHE A 111 -1.12 -9.87 0.20
C PHE A 111 -0.01 -10.12 1.25
N PHE A 112 1.26 -10.19 0.83
CA PHE A 112 2.35 -10.49 1.75
C PHE A 112 2.65 -9.34 2.72
N CYS A 113 2.47 -8.09 2.31
CA CYS A 113 2.61 -6.95 3.21
C CYS A 113 1.47 -6.89 4.24
N LEU A 114 0.23 -7.16 3.84
CA LEU A 114 -0.90 -7.32 4.74
C LEU A 114 -0.70 -8.50 5.71
N TYR A 115 -0.17 -9.62 5.22
CA TYR A 115 0.21 -10.75 6.07
C TYR A 115 1.30 -10.33 7.08
N GLY A 116 2.31 -9.58 6.63
CA GLY A 116 3.37 -9.06 7.51
C GLY A 116 2.82 -8.19 8.63
N LEU A 117 1.96 -7.21 8.30
CA LEU A 117 1.26 -6.38 9.28
C LEU A 117 0.43 -7.23 10.24
N ALA A 118 -0.45 -8.07 9.72
CA ALA A 118 -1.32 -8.93 10.52
C ALA A 118 -0.51 -9.85 11.45
N ARG A 119 0.60 -10.40 10.97
CA ARG A 119 1.50 -11.22 11.76
C ARG A 119 2.17 -10.43 12.90
N CYS A 120 2.66 -9.22 12.61
CA CYS A 120 3.27 -8.37 13.63
C CYS A 120 2.30 -8.02 14.75
N VAL A 121 1.05 -7.73 14.40
CA VAL A 121 0.00 -7.36 15.35
C VAL A 121 -0.54 -8.58 16.10
N VAL A 122 -1.02 -9.59 15.37
CA VAL A 122 -1.72 -10.75 15.95
C VAL A 122 -0.80 -11.55 16.86
N LEU A 123 0.40 -11.93 16.39
CA LEU A 123 1.31 -12.72 17.20
C LEU A 123 1.90 -11.98 18.39
N ARG A 124 1.80 -10.66 18.40
CA ARG A 124 2.13 -9.86 19.58
C ARG A 124 1.03 -9.86 20.62
N LEU A 125 -0.24 -9.86 20.17
CA LEU A 125 -1.40 -9.89 21.04
C LEU A 125 -1.67 -11.31 21.59
N ASP A 126 -1.63 -12.30 20.69
CA ASP A 126 -1.78 -13.71 21.02
C ASP A 126 -0.84 -14.60 20.17
N PRO A 127 0.28 -15.07 20.73
CA PRO A 127 1.25 -15.93 20.02
C PRO A 127 0.68 -17.29 19.59
N ALA A 128 -0.44 -17.74 20.14
CA ALA A 128 -1.08 -19.01 19.78
C ALA A 128 -1.79 -18.94 18.41
N GLN A 129 -2.22 -17.76 17.98
CA GLN A 129 -3.03 -17.53 16.77
C GLN A 129 -2.20 -17.48 15.48
N ARG A 130 -1.35 -18.48 15.24
CA ARG A 130 -0.43 -18.51 14.09
C ARG A 130 -1.09 -18.49 12.72
N ARG A 131 -2.36 -18.90 12.62
CA ARG A 131 -3.11 -18.98 11.36
C ARG A 131 -3.96 -17.75 11.06
N LEU A 132 -4.33 -16.99 12.10
CA LEU A 132 -5.18 -15.81 11.96
C LEU A 132 -4.56 -14.73 11.03
N PRO A 133 -3.23 -14.47 11.02
CA PRO A 133 -2.65 -13.54 10.07
C PRO A 133 -2.92 -13.86 8.60
N TRP A 134 -2.94 -15.15 8.22
CA TRP A 134 -3.27 -15.58 6.86
C TRP A 134 -4.72 -15.27 6.49
N ALA A 135 -5.65 -15.53 7.41
CA ALA A 135 -7.07 -15.24 7.20
C ALA A 135 -7.31 -13.73 7.05
N LEU A 136 -6.68 -12.93 7.91
CA LEU A 136 -6.77 -11.48 7.85
C LEU A 136 -6.18 -10.92 6.56
N ALA A 137 -5.03 -11.42 6.12
CA ALA A 137 -4.41 -10.98 4.87
C ALA A 137 -5.30 -11.31 3.66
N LEU A 138 -5.87 -12.52 3.60
CA LEU A 138 -6.80 -12.92 2.54
C LEU A 138 -8.05 -12.03 2.52
N LEU A 139 -8.65 -11.82 3.69
CA LEU A 139 -9.84 -10.97 3.79
C LEU A 139 -9.58 -9.54 3.37
N LEU A 140 -8.51 -8.92 3.90
CA LEU A 140 -8.18 -7.54 3.58
C LEU A 140 -7.84 -7.38 2.10
N THR A 141 -7.09 -8.34 1.52
CA THR A 141 -6.81 -8.32 0.07
C THR A 141 -8.10 -8.38 -0.72
N PHE A 142 -9.02 -9.29 -0.36
CA PHE A 142 -10.32 -9.40 -1.02
C PHE A 142 -11.15 -8.13 -0.87
N ALA A 143 -11.26 -7.59 0.35
CA ALA A 143 -12.03 -6.38 0.63
C ALA A 143 -11.48 -5.16 -0.13
N PHE A 144 -10.15 -5.03 -0.23
CA PHE A 144 -9.54 -3.94 -0.98
C PHE A 144 -9.82 -4.03 -2.48
N ILE A 145 -9.77 -5.23 -3.06
CA ILE A 145 -10.07 -5.45 -4.48
C ILE A 145 -11.55 -5.15 -4.78
N GLU A 146 -12.47 -5.73 -3.98
CA GLU A 146 -13.91 -5.58 -4.19
C GLU A 146 -14.41 -4.15 -3.96
N GLY A 147 -13.80 -3.44 -3.01
CA GLY A 147 -14.15 -2.05 -2.70
C GLY A 147 -13.42 -1.01 -3.55
N MET A 148 -12.47 -1.41 -4.39
CA MET A 148 -11.61 -0.50 -5.14
C MET A 148 -12.40 0.46 -6.04
N PRO A 149 -12.24 1.80 -5.89
CA PRO A 149 -12.99 2.79 -6.67
C PRO A 149 -12.72 2.72 -8.19
N ALA A 150 -11.46 2.48 -8.58
CA ALA A 150 -11.04 2.39 -9.97
C ALA A 150 -10.22 1.10 -10.22
N PRO A 151 -10.87 -0.09 -10.25
CA PRO A 151 -10.16 -1.36 -10.32
C PRO A 151 -9.37 -1.56 -11.63
N VAL A 152 -9.81 -0.99 -12.75
CA VAL A 152 -9.08 -1.07 -14.01
C VAL A 152 -7.72 -0.38 -13.88
N GLU A 153 -7.69 0.83 -13.32
CA GLU A 153 -6.46 1.59 -13.12
C GLU A 153 -5.56 0.99 -12.03
N GLY A 154 -6.14 0.31 -11.05
CA GLY A 154 -5.40 -0.25 -9.91
C GLY A 154 -4.90 -1.68 -10.09
N LEU A 155 -5.49 -2.46 -11.02
CA LEU A 155 -5.20 -3.89 -11.17
C LEU A 155 -4.70 -4.28 -12.56
N TYR A 156 -5.19 -3.62 -13.62
CA TYR A 156 -4.98 -4.06 -14.99
C TYR A 156 -4.15 -3.12 -15.85
N TRP A 157 -4.08 -1.84 -15.50
CA TRP A 157 -3.19 -0.89 -16.16
C TRP A 157 -1.87 -0.80 -15.39
N PHE A 158 -0.77 -1.27 -15.99
CA PHE A 158 0.52 -1.44 -15.31
C PHE A 158 1.03 -0.13 -14.69
N ASN A 159 1.03 0.96 -15.44
CA ASN A 159 1.48 2.26 -14.90
C ASN A 159 0.61 2.70 -13.73
N GLY A 160 -0.72 2.62 -13.88
CA GLY A 160 -1.67 2.96 -12.82
C GLY A 160 -1.55 2.08 -11.59
N ALA A 161 -1.31 0.79 -11.76
CA ALA A 161 -1.21 -0.18 -10.67
C ALA A 161 0.13 -0.11 -9.94
N MET A 162 1.24 -0.19 -10.70
CA MET A 162 2.60 -0.26 -10.14
C MET A 162 3.10 1.06 -9.56
N ASN A 163 2.53 2.19 -9.98
CA ASN A 163 2.90 3.49 -9.42
C ASN A 163 2.29 3.75 -8.03
N TYR A 164 1.30 2.95 -7.60
CA TYR A 164 0.55 3.21 -6.37
C TYR A 164 0.54 2.02 -5.40
N LEU A 165 0.02 0.86 -5.82
CA LEU A 165 -0.25 -0.27 -4.94
C LEU A 165 1.00 -0.88 -4.25
N PRO A 166 2.13 -1.10 -4.92
CA PRO A 166 3.30 -1.66 -4.25
C PRO A 166 3.83 -0.76 -3.13
N TYR A 167 3.79 0.56 -3.32
CA TYR A 167 4.29 1.52 -2.32
C TYR A 167 3.33 1.67 -1.14
N PHE A 168 2.03 1.61 -1.38
CA PHE A 168 1.04 1.47 -0.32
C PHE A 168 1.27 0.15 0.46
N SER A 169 1.47 -0.96 -0.25
CA SER A 169 1.74 -2.26 0.36
C SER A 169 2.97 -2.22 1.26
N LEU A 170 4.06 -1.58 0.80
CA LEU A 170 5.25 -1.37 1.62
C LEU A 170 4.99 -0.47 2.84
N ALA A 171 4.12 0.55 2.72
CA ALA A 171 3.72 1.40 3.86
C ALA A 171 2.95 0.59 4.90
N VAL A 172 2.07 -0.31 4.48
CA VAL A 172 1.37 -1.27 5.36
C VAL A 172 2.35 -2.19 6.09
N LEU A 173 3.35 -2.75 5.38
CA LEU A 173 4.39 -3.56 5.99
C LEU A 173 5.20 -2.74 7.01
N ASN A 174 5.58 -1.52 6.64
CA ASN A 174 6.36 -0.63 7.49
C ASN A 174 5.60 -0.23 8.76
N ALA A 175 4.29 -0.03 8.68
CA ALA A 175 3.43 0.13 9.85
C ALA A 175 3.49 -1.08 10.79
N GLY A 176 3.49 -2.30 10.25
CA GLY A 176 3.67 -3.53 11.01
C GLY A 176 5.04 -3.63 11.69
N LEU A 177 6.12 -3.27 10.99
CA LEU A 177 7.47 -3.23 11.54
C LEU A 177 7.58 -2.18 12.66
N ALA A 178 7.03 -0.99 12.45
CA ALA A 178 6.99 0.07 13.47
C ALA A 178 6.20 -0.36 14.70
N PHE A 179 5.02 -0.99 14.52
CA PHE A 179 4.25 -1.58 15.62
C PHE A 179 5.08 -2.62 16.40
N ALA A 180 5.73 -3.56 15.69
CA ALA A 180 6.57 -4.56 16.33
C ALA A 180 7.73 -3.93 17.12
N LEU A 181 8.32 -2.85 16.62
CA LEU A 181 9.39 -2.11 17.28
C LEU A 181 8.90 -1.31 18.50
N CYS A 182 7.72 -0.69 18.43
CA CYS A 182 7.13 0.02 19.58
C CYS A 182 6.90 -0.90 20.79
N PHE A 183 6.64 -2.17 20.55
CA PHE A 183 6.40 -3.17 21.60
C PHE A 183 7.55 -4.20 21.70
N ALA A 184 8.77 -3.79 21.40
CA ALA A 184 9.92 -4.67 21.21
C ALA A 184 10.65 -5.10 22.52
N ASP A 185 10.06 -4.92 23.70
CA ASP A 185 10.73 -5.17 24.98
C ASP A 185 11.36 -6.58 25.06
N LYS A 186 10.66 -7.58 24.49
CA LYS A 186 11.08 -8.98 24.46
C LYS A 186 11.81 -9.42 23.18
N LEU A 187 12.03 -8.49 22.22
CA LEU A 187 12.74 -8.84 20.98
C LEU A 187 14.26 -8.76 21.19
N PRO A 188 15.02 -9.74 20.67
CA PRO A 188 16.48 -9.67 20.69
C PRO A 188 16.97 -8.49 19.83
N THR A 189 18.07 -7.85 20.23
CA THR A 189 18.62 -6.65 19.57
C THR A 189 18.87 -6.87 18.07
N ARG A 190 19.32 -8.07 17.66
CA ARG A 190 19.50 -8.42 16.24
C ARG A 190 18.21 -8.29 15.44
N ARG A 191 17.05 -8.70 15.99
CA ARG A 191 15.76 -8.55 15.31
C ARG A 191 15.29 -7.10 15.28
N LYS A 192 15.54 -6.34 16.35
CA LYS A 192 15.24 -4.90 16.37
C LYS A 192 16.00 -4.17 15.27
N PHE A 193 17.31 -4.45 15.15
CA PHE A 193 18.14 -3.89 14.09
C PHE A 193 17.64 -4.27 12.70
N PHE A 194 17.33 -5.54 12.46
CA PHE A 194 16.80 -6.01 11.18
C PHE A 194 15.47 -5.32 10.82
N TYR A 195 14.53 -5.18 11.77
CA TYR A 195 13.27 -4.50 11.54
C TYR A 195 13.45 -2.99 11.29
N ALA A 196 14.34 -2.33 11.99
CA ALA A 196 14.68 -0.94 11.76
C ALA A 196 15.31 -0.73 10.37
N ALA A 197 16.29 -1.57 9.99
CA ALA A 197 16.92 -1.52 8.67
C ALA A 197 15.93 -1.80 7.54
N ALA A 198 15.09 -2.83 7.68
CA ALA A 198 14.01 -3.11 6.73
C ALA A 198 13.03 -1.92 6.61
N GLY A 199 12.69 -1.31 7.75
CA GLY A 199 11.85 -0.11 7.78
C GLY A 199 12.48 1.08 7.05
N CYS A 200 13.79 1.29 7.17
CA CYS A 200 14.51 2.32 6.40
C CYS A 200 14.45 2.06 4.90
N VAL A 201 14.72 0.83 4.46
CA VAL A 201 14.68 0.45 3.04
C VAL A 201 13.27 0.63 2.48
N CYS A 202 12.24 0.14 3.19
CA CYS A 202 10.84 0.36 2.80
C CYS A 202 10.53 1.86 2.70
N SER A 203 10.94 2.66 3.69
CA SER A 203 10.69 4.10 3.71
C SER A 203 11.28 4.84 2.51
N LEU A 204 12.54 4.56 2.16
CA LEU A 204 13.18 5.13 0.97
C LEU A 204 12.48 4.67 -0.32
N ALA A 205 12.12 3.39 -0.43
CA ALA A 205 11.40 2.88 -1.59
C ALA A 205 10.02 3.54 -1.75
N ILE A 206 9.28 3.71 -0.65
CA ILE A 206 7.97 4.36 -0.65
C ILE A 206 8.09 5.83 -1.07
N GLY A 207 9.05 6.57 -0.50
CA GLY A 207 9.30 7.97 -0.85
C GLY A 207 9.65 8.17 -2.32
N GLY A 208 10.45 7.25 -2.90
CA GLY A 208 10.79 7.25 -4.33
C GLY A 208 9.73 6.64 -5.24
N GLY A 209 8.71 6.03 -4.66
CA GLY A 209 7.64 5.36 -5.39
C GLY A 209 6.42 6.22 -5.62
N HIS A 210 5.85 6.80 -4.57
CA HIS A 210 4.63 7.59 -4.66
C HIS A 210 4.51 8.61 -3.51
N GLN A 211 4.26 9.89 -3.84
CA GLN A 211 4.25 10.97 -2.85
C GLN A 211 3.18 10.79 -1.76
N VAL A 212 1.96 10.37 -2.13
CA VAL A 212 0.86 10.19 -1.16
C VAL A 212 1.14 9.00 -0.24
N ALA A 213 1.67 7.89 -0.77
CA ALA A 213 2.12 6.77 0.06
C ALA A 213 3.31 7.16 0.95
N GLY A 214 4.21 8.01 0.44
CA GLY A 214 5.31 8.60 1.21
C GLY A 214 4.82 9.43 2.39
N LEU A 215 3.84 10.31 2.16
CA LEU A 215 3.19 11.11 3.21
C LEU A 215 2.50 10.21 4.25
N LEU A 216 1.72 9.22 3.80
CA LEU A 216 1.08 8.25 4.69
C LEU A 216 2.12 7.54 5.57
N ASN A 217 3.21 7.08 4.98
CA ASN A 217 4.28 6.39 5.71
C ASN A 217 4.93 7.31 6.77
N VAL A 218 5.21 8.57 6.44
CA VAL A 218 5.71 9.57 7.40
C VAL A 218 4.73 9.75 8.56
N LEU A 219 3.44 9.95 8.28
CA LEU A 219 2.41 10.16 9.31
C LEU A 219 2.25 8.95 10.22
N VAL A 220 2.23 7.73 9.67
CA VAL A 220 2.13 6.49 10.46
C VAL A 220 3.36 6.32 11.36
N LEU A 221 4.57 6.59 10.85
CA LEU A 221 5.79 6.52 11.66
C LEU A 221 5.87 7.61 12.70
N LEU A 222 5.36 8.83 12.44
CA LEU A 222 5.20 9.89 13.44
C LEU A 222 4.23 9.49 14.55
N LEU A 223 3.09 8.90 14.19
CA LEU A 223 2.14 8.38 15.19
C LEU A 223 2.78 7.28 16.04
N ALA A 224 3.54 6.39 15.44
CA ALA A 224 4.28 5.36 16.16
C ALA A 224 5.33 5.96 17.10
N ALA A 225 6.08 6.98 16.66
CA ALA A 225 7.05 7.68 17.48
C ALA A 225 6.39 8.45 18.65
N ALA A 226 5.29 9.13 18.38
CA ALA A 226 4.50 9.82 19.42
C ALA A 226 3.94 8.83 20.46
N LEU A 227 3.41 7.68 20.02
CA LEU A 227 2.95 6.63 20.93
C LEU A 227 4.09 6.10 21.82
N CYS A 228 5.28 5.89 21.24
CA CYS A 228 6.46 5.47 22.01
C CYS A 228 6.91 6.54 23.01
N ALA A 229 6.88 7.81 22.63
CA ALA A 229 7.21 8.93 23.52
C ALA A 229 6.25 9.01 24.72
N VAL A 230 4.93 9.00 24.47
CA VAL A 230 3.91 9.05 25.52
C VAL A 230 4.01 7.84 26.47
N ARG A 231 4.31 6.67 25.93
CA ARG A 231 4.42 5.43 26.71
C ARG A 231 5.82 5.17 27.27
N ARG A 232 6.75 6.10 27.10
CA ARG A 232 8.15 5.98 27.52
C ARG A 232 8.80 4.69 27.04
N ARG A 233 8.53 4.34 25.76
CA ARG A 233 9.06 3.16 25.08
C ARG A 233 10.34 3.48 24.30
N ASN A 234 10.93 2.46 23.68
CA ASN A 234 12.10 2.63 22.81
C ASN A 234 11.75 3.37 21.50
N PHE A 235 12.79 3.89 20.83
CA PHE A 235 12.70 4.67 19.61
C PHE A 235 13.35 3.97 18.39
N TRP A 236 13.33 2.65 18.32
CA TRP A 236 13.91 1.89 17.22
C TRP A 236 13.29 2.19 15.83
N GLN A 237 12.11 2.76 15.77
CA GLN A 237 11.44 3.19 14.51
C GLN A 237 11.90 4.57 14.01
N VAL A 238 12.65 5.36 14.81
CA VAL A 238 13.09 6.71 14.41
C VAL A 238 13.99 6.72 13.17
N PRO A 239 14.94 5.78 12.97
CA PRO A 239 15.69 5.71 11.72
C PRO A 239 14.79 5.54 10.48
N ALA A 240 13.73 4.72 10.57
CA ALA A 240 12.79 4.53 9.48
C ALA A 240 11.97 5.81 9.21
N LEU A 241 11.61 6.57 10.25
CA LEU A 241 10.98 7.89 10.12
C LEU A 241 11.91 8.89 9.42
N ALA A 242 13.17 8.97 9.84
CA ALA A 242 14.16 9.84 9.19
C ALA A 242 14.33 9.47 7.70
N ALA A 243 14.42 8.17 7.39
CA ALA A 243 14.47 7.67 6.01
C ALA A 243 13.19 8.00 5.21
N ALA A 244 12.00 7.95 5.84
CA ALA A 244 10.74 8.31 5.21
C ALA A 244 10.68 9.80 4.86
N MET A 245 11.10 10.66 5.78
CA MET A 245 11.20 12.12 5.54
C MET A 245 12.21 12.42 4.44
N ALA A 246 13.41 11.84 4.51
CA ALA A 246 14.43 12.02 3.48
C ALA A 246 13.95 11.55 2.10
N GLY A 247 13.35 10.36 2.01
CA GLY A 247 12.84 9.82 0.75
C GLY A 247 11.72 10.67 0.15
N LEU A 248 10.79 11.17 0.97
CA LEU A 248 9.74 12.07 0.52
C LEU A 248 10.31 13.43 0.07
N LEU A 249 11.28 13.99 0.80
CA LEU A 249 11.92 15.24 0.43
C LEU A 249 12.69 15.13 -0.90
N LEU A 250 13.45 14.05 -1.10
CA LEU A 250 14.14 13.76 -2.36
C LEU A 250 13.17 13.74 -3.56
N ASN A 251 11.95 13.22 -3.35
CA ASN A 251 10.92 13.19 -4.37
C ASN A 251 10.31 14.58 -4.62
N VAL A 252 9.90 15.27 -3.56
CA VAL A 252 9.22 16.58 -3.66
C VAL A 252 10.15 17.65 -4.23
N LEU A 253 11.43 17.63 -3.84
CA LEU A 253 12.44 18.61 -4.28
C LEU A 253 13.07 18.25 -5.63
N ALA A 254 12.73 17.10 -6.23
CA ALA A 254 13.27 16.67 -7.52
C ALA A 254 12.97 17.69 -8.65
N PRO A 255 13.90 17.87 -9.62
CA PRO A 255 13.68 18.75 -10.76
C PRO A 255 12.40 18.41 -11.53
N GLY A 256 12.17 17.13 -11.83
CA GLY A 256 10.96 16.68 -12.53
C GLY A 256 9.67 16.97 -11.78
N THR A 257 9.67 16.93 -10.44
CA THR A 257 8.49 17.31 -9.64
C THR A 257 8.18 18.80 -9.83
N GLN A 258 9.19 19.67 -9.91
CA GLN A 258 9.01 21.10 -10.18
C GLN A 258 8.42 21.34 -11.58
N VAL A 259 8.94 20.62 -12.58
CA VAL A 259 8.41 20.69 -13.96
C VAL A 259 6.93 20.28 -13.98
N ARG A 260 6.60 19.17 -13.35
CA ARG A 260 5.23 18.67 -13.32
C ARG A 260 4.27 19.59 -12.59
N THR A 261 4.64 20.11 -11.43
CA THR A 261 3.77 20.99 -10.63
C THR A 261 3.53 22.32 -11.31
N ALA A 262 4.49 22.84 -12.08
CA ALA A 262 4.31 24.06 -12.86
C ALA A 262 3.21 23.95 -13.93
N GLY A 263 2.85 22.74 -14.35
CA GLY A 263 1.77 22.46 -15.30
C GLY A 263 0.36 22.42 -14.69
N PHE A 264 0.23 22.53 -13.37
CA PHE A 264 -1.07 22.47 -12.69
C PHE A 264 -1.38 23.79 -11.98
N ALA A 265 -2.65 24.23 -12.06
CA ALA A 265 -3.16 25.29 -11.21
C ALA A 265 -3.46 24.70 -9.83
N GLY A 266 -2.49 24.71 -8.93
CA GLY A 266 -2.68 24.31 -7.54
C GLY A 266 -3.68 25.23 -6.84
N ALA A 267 -4.25 24.75 -5.73
CA ALA A 267 -5.09 25.57 -4.86
C ALA A 267 -4.24 26.33 -3.83
N GLY A 268 -4.71 27.49 -3.38
CA GLY A 268 -4.12 28.16 -2.21
C GLY A 268 -4.21 27.28 -0.98
N PHE A 269 -3.28 27.44 -0.02
CA PHE A 269 -3.22 26.57 1.17
C PHE A 269 -4.55 26.46 1.91
N ALA A 270 -5.20 27.59 2.21
CA ALA A 270 -6.49 27.60 2.93
C ALA A 270 -7.62 26.93 2.10
N GLU A 271 -7.65 27.19 0.80
CA GLU A 271 -8.59 26.55 -0.11
C GLU A 271 -8.35 25.02 -0.17
N ALA A 272 -7.11 24.58 -0.29
CA ALA A 272 -6.75 23.16 -0.30
C ALA A 272 -7.16 22.45 0.99
N VAL A 273 -6.98 23.09 2.16
CA VAL A 273 -7.42 22.57 3.47
C VAL A 273 -8.93 22.34 3.49
N VAL A 274 -9.72 23.35 3.12
CA VAL A 274 -11.19 23.26 3.14
C VAL A 274 -11.67 22.25 2.11
N LYS A 275 -11.18 22.33 0.88
CA LYS A 275 -11.57 21.47 -0.23
C LYS A 275 -11.25 20.01 0.06
N SER A 276 -10.04 19.71 0.53
CA SER A 276 -9.64 18.35 0.86
C SER A 276 -10.42 17.77 2.04
N PHE A 277 -10.79 18.58 3.03
CA PHE A 277 -11.63 18.15 4.14
C PHE A 277 -13.03 17.75 3.65
N ILE A 278 -13.65 18.60 2.82
CA ILE A 278 -14.97 18.29 2.24
C ILE A 278 -14.90 17.01 1.39
N LEU A 279 -13.88 16.88 0.53
CA LEU A 279 -13.68 15.69 -0.30
C LEU A 279 -13.45 14.44 0.55
N ALA A 280 -12.65 14.54 1.62
CA ALA A 280 -12.44 13.44 2.55
C ALA A 280 -13.75 13.01 3.25
N ALA A 281 -14.55 13.97 3.70
CA ALA A 281 -15.84 13.68 4.32
C ALA A 281 -16.82 13.02 3.34
N MET A 282 -16.86 13.50 2.10
CA MET A 282 -17.71 12.90 1.04
C MET A 282 -17.30 11.47 0.73
N GLU A 283 -15.99 11.19 0.54
CA GLU A 283 -15.49 9.84 0.29
C GLU A 283 -15.68 8.92 1.50
N TRP A 284 -15.52 9.43 2.71
CA TRP A 284 -15.78 8.66 3.93
C TRP A 284 -17.23 8.19 4.01
N ILE A 285 -18.20 9.08 3.74
CA ILE A 285 -19.63 8.74 3.72
C ILE A 285 -19.91 7.73 2.60
N ARG A 286 -19.38 7.98 1.40
CA ARG A 286 -19.54 7.10 0.24
C ARG A 286 -19.02 5.68 0.53
N TRP A 287 -17.89 5.55 1.22
CA TRP A 287 -17.29 4.25 1.49
C TRP A 287 -17.96 3.50 2.64
N LEU A 288 -18.60 4.16 3.56
CA LEU A 288 -19.46 3.51 4.54
C LEU A 288 -20.65 2.79 3.86
N ASP A 289 -21.15 3.32 2.76
CA ASP A 289 -22.24 2.73 1.99
C ASP A 289 -21.79 1.54 1.09
N VAL A 290 -20.59 1.59 0.54
CA VAL A 290 -20.07 0.55 -0.38
C VAL A 290 -20.02 -0.86 0.23
N PRO A 291 -19.47 -1.09 1.45
CA PRO A 291 -19.48 -2.40 2.08
C PRO A 291 -20.87 -2.98 2.31
N LEU A 292 -21.83 -2.14 2.67
CA LEU A 292 -23.23 -2.55 2.87
C LEU A 292 -23.88 -2.96 1.55
N ARG A 293 -23.63 -2.25 0.46
CA ARG A 293 -24.15 -2.57 -0.88
C ARG A 293 -23.54 -3.82 -1.48
N LYS A 294 -22.23 -4.07 -1.25
CA LYS A 294 -21.51 -5.22 -1.84
C LYS A 294 -21.48 -6.45 -0.94
N ASN A 295 -22.19 -6.47 0.17
CA ASN A 295 -22.22 -7.57 1.14
C ASN A 295 -20.83 -8.00 1.69
N VAL A 296 -19.79 -7.19 1.49
CA VAL A 296 -18.44 -7.45 2.03
C VAL A 296 -18.48 -7.50 3.55
N ALA A 297 -19.38 -6.72 4.18
CA ALA A 297 -19.63 -6.78 5.61
C ALA A 297 -19.99 -8.19 6.11
N LEU A 298 -20.67 -8.99 5.31
CA LEU A 298 -21.03 -10.37 5.68
C LEU A 298 -19.81 -11.30 5.77
N LEU A 299 -18.76 -11.02 5.01
CA LEU A 299 -17.48 -11.74 5.10
C LEU A 299 -16.61 -11.21 6.25
N VAL A 300 -16.72 -9.91 6.55
CA VAL A 300 -15.98 -9.24 7.61
C VAL A 300 -16.56 -9.60 9.00
N LEU A 301 -17.87 -9.69 9.15
CA LEU A 301 -18.54 -9.97 10.42
C LEU A 301 -18.09 -11.28 11.09
N PRO A 302 -18.01 -12.44 10.40
CA PRO A 302 -17.47 -13.66 11.00
C PRO A 302 -16.03 -13.50 11.46
N LEU A 303 -15.21 -12.75 10.72
CA LEU A 303 -13.81 -12.52 11.08
C LEU A 303 -13.64 -11.53 12.22
N LEU A 304 -14.47 -10.52 12.31
CA LEU A 304 -14.54 -9.63 13.47
C LEU A 304 -15.00 -10.39 14.72
N HIS A 305 -15.96 -11.30 14.57
CA HIS A 305 -16.35 -12.20 15.66
C HIS A 305 -15.19 -13.12 16.07
N LEU A 306 -14.46 -13.62 15.10
CA LEU A 306 -13.24 -14.40 15.26
C LEU A 306 -12.14 -13.64 16.01
N THR A 307 -11.85 -12.43 15.61
CA THR A 307 -10.83 -11.59 16.24
C THR A 307 -11.25 -11.15 17.64
N ARG A 308 -12.54 -10.87 17.86
CA ARG A 308 -13.07 -10.43 19.15
C ARG A 308 -12.87 -11.44 20.27
N SER A 309 -13.03 -12.72 19.98
CA SER A 309 -12.91 -13.77 21.01
C SER A 309 -11.46 -14.16 21.34
N ALA A 310 -10.53 -14.00 20.37
CA ALA A 310 -9.19 -14.57 20.47
C ALA A 310 -8.07 -13.51 20.69
N VAL A 311 -8.23 -12.30 20.16
CA VAL A 311 -7.13 -11.31 20.08
C VAL A 311 -7.55 -9.96 20.65
N LEU A 312 -8.83 -9.64 20.58
CA LEU A 312 -9.34 -8.35 20.95
C LEU A 312 -9.89 -8.39 22.37
N SER A 313 -8.96 -8.34 23.32
CA SER A 313 -9.33 -7.95 24.68
C SER A 313 -9.93 -6.53 24.64
N ASP A 314 -10.77 -6.21 25.62
CA ASP A 314 -11.41 -4.88 25.81
C ASP A 314 -10.44 -3.70 25.67
N ARG A 315 -9.13 -3.96 25.70
CA ARG A 315 -8.09 -2.93 25.57
C ARG A 315 -7.89 -2.38 24.15
N VAL A 316 -8.12 -3.16 23.08
CA VAL A 316 -7.90 -2.73 21.69
C VAL A 316 -9.09 -1.92 21.18
N PHE A 317 -10.32 -2.30 21.55
CA PHE A 317 -11.55 -1.60 21.17
C PHE A 317 -12.11 -0.67 22.22
N ARG A 318 -11.33 -0.34 23.26
CA ARG A 318 -11.79 0.57 24.31
C ARG A 318 -12.23 1.93 23.79
N HIS A 319 -11.62 2.38 22.68
CA HIS A 319 -11.88 3.69 22.08
C HIS A 319 -11.98 3.57 20.54
N PRO A 320 -13.04 2.95 19.98
CA PRO A 320 -13.16 2.75 18.53
C PRO A 320 -13.21 4.09 17.77
N TRP A 321 -13.76 5.13 18.39
CA TRP A 321 -13.82 6.48 17.82
C TRP A 321 -12.44 7.10 17.58
N LEU A 322 -11.46 6.78 18.43
CA LEU A 322 -10.08 7.24 18.20
C LEU A 322 -9.48 6.60 16.95
N GLY A 323 -9.75 5.31 16.74
CA GLY A 323 -9.35 4.63 15.50
C GLY A 323 -9.99 5.28 14.28
N ALA A 324 -11.30 5.52 14.31
CA ALA A 324 -12.01 6.19 13.23
C ALA A 324 -11.48 7.60 12.96
N ALA A 325 -11.23 8.39 14.01
CA ALA A 325 -10.67 9.73 13.88
C ALA A 325 -9.26 9.72 13.26
N VAL A 326 -8.38 8.82 13.71
CA VAL A 326 -7.03 8.68 13.15
C VAL A 326 -7.11 8.30 11.67
N THR A 327 -7.95 7.33 11.32
CA THR A 327 -8.13 6.91 9.91
C THR A 327 -8.65 8.06 9.05
N PHE A 328 -9.63 8.83 9.55
CA PHE A 328 -10.14 10.00 8.83
C PHE A 328 -9.04 11.06 8.62
N VAL A 329 -8.24 11.36 9.63
CA VAL A 329 -7.13 12.34 9.54
C VAL A 329 -6.07 11.87 8.53
N LEU A 330 -5.72 10.58 8.53
CA LEU A 330 -4.79 10.03 7.55
C LEU A 330 -5.35 10.13 6.12
N MET A 331 -6.61 9.78 5.92
CA MET A 331 -7.30 9.91 4.64
C MET A 331 -7.36 11.37 4.18
N TRP A 332 -7.71 12.29 5.06
CA TRP A 332 -7.71 13.72 4.77
C TRP A 332 -6.32 14.23 4.34
N ALA A 333 -5.27 13.85 5.06
CA ALA A 333 -3.91 14.21 4.69
C ALA A 333 -3.49 13.66 3.33
N MET A 334 -3.93 12.44 2.96
CA MET A 334 -3.68 11.86 1.65
C MET A 334 -4.41 12.62 0.53
N ILE A 335 -5.61 13.12 0.77
CA ILE A 335 -6.40 13.92 -0.19
C ILE A 335 -5.90 15.38 -0.23
N PHE A 336 -5.34 15.90 0.87
CA PHE A 336 -4.82 17.25 0.92
C PHE A 336 -3.68 17.48 -0.09
N LEU A 337 -2.73 16.55 -0.19
CA LEU A 337 -1.57 16.72 -1.06
C LEU A 337 -1.96 16.95 -2.54
N PRO A 338 -2.79 16.12 -3.19
CA PRO A 338 -3.24 16.38 -4.56
C PRO A 338 -4.17 17.60 -4.67
N SER A 339 -4.97 17.89 -3.65
CA SER A 339 -5.80 19.10 -3.63
C SER A 339 -4.97 20.37 -3.65
N TYR A 340 -3.85 20.37 -2.92
CA TYR A 340 -2.91 21.48 -2.89
C TYR A 340 -2.11 21.61 -4.20
N THR A 341 -1.58 20.50 -4.73
CA THR A 341 -0.68 20.53 -5.89
C THR A 341 -1.40 20.58 -7.23
N MET A 342 -2.60 20.00 -7.34
CA MET A 342 -3.35 19.86 -8.60
C MET A 342 -4.75 20.46 -8.55
N GLY A 343 -5.14 21.06 -7.43
CA GLY A 343 -6.47 21.65 -7.26
C GLY A 343 -7.62 20.67 -7.09
N GLY A 344 -7.37 19.36 -6.89
CA GLY A 344 -8.43 18.35 -6.72
C GLY A 344 -7.91 16.97 -6.32
N ILE A 345 -8.82 15.98 -6.26
CA ILE A 345 -8.50 14.64 -5.76
C ILE A 345 -7.62 13.80 -6.73
N GLY A 346 -7.49 14.25 -7.98
CA GLY A 346 -6.71 13.55 -9.00
C GLY A 346 -7.45 12.37 -9.65
N ALA A 347 -6.68 11.43 -10.22
CA ALA A 347 -7.21 10.26 -10.93
C ALA A 347 -7.74 9.17 -9.99
N GLY A 348 -8.61 8.30 -10.52
CA GLY A 348 -9.24 7.20 -9.77
C GLY A 348 -8.25 6.25 -9.08
N ARG A 349 -7.07 6.05 -9.67
CA ARG A 349 -5.97 5.27 -9.07
C ARG A 349 -5.45 5.81 -7.74
N LEU A 350 -5.54 7.14 -7.51
CA LEU A 350 -5.23 7.72 -6.22
C LEU A 350 -6.29 7.36 -5.18
N LEU A 351 -7.57 7.39 -5.56
CA LEU A 351 -8.66 6.97 -4.70
C LEU A 351 -8.54 5.51 -4.29
N ASN A 352 -7.96 4.65 -5.13
CA ASN A 352 -7.68 3.26 -4.77
C ASN A 352 -6.77 3.16 -3.53
N VAL A 353 -5.73 3.99 -3.45
CA VAL A 353 -4.80 4.01 -2.29
C VAL A 353 -5.44 4.66 -1.07
N VAL A 354 -6.25 5.69 -1.27
CA VAL A 354 -6.99 6.35 -0.18
C VAL A 354 -8.06 5.44 0.41
N TRP A 355 -8.70 4.61 -0.43
CA TRP A 355 -9.67 3.58 -0.03
C TRP A 355 -9.07 2.49 0.86
N MET A 356 -7.87 2.01 0.55
CA MET A 356 -7.16 0.95 1.29
C MET A 356 -6.69 1.39 2.66
#